data_411d69e19043a0dac66d08fb66c9e8f9
#
_entry.id   411d69e19043a0dac66d08fb66c9e8f9
#
_cell.length_a   1.000
_cell.length_b   1.000
_cell.length_c   1.000
_cell.angle_alpha   90.00
_cell.angle_beta   90.00
_cell.angle_gamma   90.00
#
_symmetry.space_group_name_H-M   'P 1'
#
loop_
_entity.id
_entity.type
_entity.pdbx_description
1 polymer ?
#
loop_
_entity_poly.entity_id
_entity_poly.type
_entity_poly.pdbx_seq_one_letter_code
_entity_poly.pdbx_strand_id
1 'polypeptide(L)'
;ALGPVNYSLRYFEGWGDDYVKEIEKWFGHAICVGGIAEFFPNKDTFVTLDPNVHDQFGFPVAKIQSFLGEPELKTLEFMSNKSKEILEASGAKEIVEVVSSYDFFSATHVFGTCRMGNDDETSVVNSSQRVHGIPNLLVTDASVFPTSGGGEAPSLTIEALSLRAADLLLKELKKG
;
A
#
# COMPACT_ATOMS: atom_id res chain seq x y z
N ALA A 1 -2.89 14.26 -10.12
CA ALA A 1 -3.04 14.46 -11.58
C ALA A 1 -1.67 14.32 -12.25
N LEU A 2 -1.61 13.62 -13.39
CA LEU A 2 -0.41 13.52 -14.20
C LEU A 2 -0.23 14.80 -15.02
N GLY A 3 1.00 15.32 -15.09
CA GLY A 3 1.32 16.37 -16.06
C GLY A 3 1.31 15.84 -17.49
N PRO A 4 1.30 16.73 -18.52
CA PRO A 4 1.16 16.31 -19.93
C PRO A 4 2.24 15.30 -20.37
N VAL A 5 3.48 15.46 -19.92
CA VAL A 5 4.59 14.55 -20.25
C VAL A 5 4.35 13.16 -19.66
N ASN A 6 4.06 13.06 -18.37
CA ASN A 6 3.81 11.77 -17.74
C ASN A 6 2.53 11.10 -18.25
N TYR A 7 1.52 11.89 -18.61
CA TYR A 7 0.31 11.41 -19.25
C TYR A 7 0.62 10.80 -20.61
N SER A 8 1.36 11.49 -21.44
CA SER A 8 1.70 11.03 -22.79
C SER A 8 2.60 9.79 -22.78
N LEU A 9 3.61 9.76 -21.91
CA LEU A 9 4.51 8.61 -21.78
C LEU A 9 3.79 7.33 -21.33
N ARG A 10 2.67 7.48 -20.64
CA ARG A 10 1.90 6.33 -20.18
C ARG A 10 0.89 5.80 -21.19
N TYR A 11 0.24 6.69 -21.94
CA TYR A 11 -0.94 6.34 -22.73
C TYR A 11 -0.77 6.39 -24.22
N PHE A 12 0.33 6.99 -24.72
CA PHE A 12 0.55 7.15 -26.15
C PHE A 12 1.88 6.57 -26.58
N GLU A 13 1.86 6.00 -27.77
CA GLU A 13 3.05 5.54 -28.46
C GLU A 13 3.35 6.46 -29.66
N GLY A 14 4.62 6.51 -30.08
CA GLY A 14 5.03 7.28 -31.24
C GLY A 14 5.91 8.48 -30.92
N TRP A 15 6.02 9.39 -31.88
CA TRP A 15 6.88 10.56 -31.80
C TRP A 15 6.48 11.61 -32.84
N GLY A 16 7.03 12.84 -32.75
CA GLY A 16 6.81 13.91 -33.71
C GLY A 16 5.44 14.57 -33.57
N ASP A 17 4.99 15.23 -34.66
CA ASP A 17 3.78 16.07 -34.66
C ASP A 17 2.50 15.29 -34.36
N ASP A 18 2.39 14.05 -34.79
CA ASP A 18 1.21 13.24 -34.54
C ASP A 18 1.09 12.84 -33.06
N TYR A 19 2.22 12.58 -32.40
CA TYR A 19 2.27 12.37 -30.96
C TYR A 19 1.82 13.61 -30.19
N VAL A 20 2.25 14.81 -30.61
CA VAL A 20 1.82 16.08 -30.01
C VAL A 20 0.30 16.28 -30.17
N LYS A 21 -0.23 16.03 -31.36
CA LYS A 21 -1.68 16.13 -31.63
C LYS A 21 -2.52 15.20 -30.74
N GLU A 22 -2.05 13.96 -30.52
CA GLU A 22 -2.74 13.04 -29.60
C GLU A 22 -2.73 13.56 -28.15
N ILE A 23 -1.63 14.14 -27.70
CA ILE A 23 -1.57 14.78 -26.38
C ILE A 23 -2.56 15.93 -26.29
N GLU A 24 -2.57 16.83 -27.29
CA GLU A 24 -3.49 17.98 -27.32
C GLU A 24 -4.96 17.55 -27.34
N LYS A 25 -5.27 16.47 -28.02
CA LYS A 25 -6.62 15.91 -28.11
C LYS A 25 -7.12 15.34 -26.78
N TRP A 26 -6.27 14.64 -26.04
CA TRP A 26 -6.69 13.86 -24.88
C TRP A 26 -6.34 14.47 -23.53
N PHE A 27 -5.26 15.25 -23.44
CA PHE A 27 -4.85 15.84 -22.17
C PHE A 27 -5.90 16.84 -21.67
N GLY A 28 -6.36 16.61 -20.46
CA GLY A 28 -7.46 17.41 -19.88
C GLY A 28 -8.87 16.91 -20.24
N HIS A 29 -9.01 15.91 -21.11
CA HIS A 29 -10.28 15.32 -21.51
C HIS A 29 -10.46 13.87 -21.03
N ALA A 30 -9.51 13.37 -20.24
CA ALA A 30 -9.56 12.06 -19.64
C ALA A 30 -9.77 12.14 -18.12
N ILE A 31 -10.59 11.26 -17.58
CA ILE A 31 -10.80 11.06 -16.15
C ILE A 31 -10.43 9.63 -15.78
N CYS A 32 -10.02 9.44 -14.53
CA CYS A 32 -9.73 8.14 -13.97
C CYS A 32 -10.69 7.86 -12.83
N VAL A 33 -11.26 6.67 -12.82
CA VAL A 33 -12.02 6.12 -11.70
C VAL A 33 -11.30 4.88 -11.21
N GLY A 34 -11.08 4.78 -9.92
CA GLY A 34 -10.41 3.65 -9.30
C GLY A 34 -10.97 3.34 -7.94
N GLY A 35 -10.66 2.15 -7.43
CA GLY A 35 -10.99 1.70 -6.09
C GLY A 35 -9.74 1.31 -5.32
N ILE A 36 -9.82 1.36 -3.99
CA ILE A 36 -8.83 0.83 -3.07
C ILE A 36 -9.54 -0.22 -2.22
N ALA A 37 -8.89 -1.34 -1.99
CA ALA A 37 -9.45 -2.41 -1.19
C ALA A 37 -8.41 -2.98 -0.22
N GLU A 38 -8.88 -3.78 0.72
CA GLU A 38 -8.03 -4.47 1.65
C GLU A 38 -7.15 -5.51 0.96
N PHE A 39 -5.90 -5.56 1.39
CA PHE A 39 -4.98 -6.65 1.11
C PHE A 39 -4.85 -7.49 2.37
N PHE A 40 -5.38 -8.72 2.33
CA PHE A 40 -5.42 -9.56 3.51
C PHE A 40 -4.04 -10.07 3.92
N PRO A 41 -3.75 -10.11 5.23
CA PRO A 41 -2.52 -10.72 5.72
C PRO A 41 -2.41 -12.18 5.29
N ASN A 42 -1.24 -12.56 4.76
CA ASN A 42 -0.95 -13.93 4.38
C ASN A 42 0.50 -14.30 4.70
N LYS A 43 0.81 -15.59 4.70
CA LYS A 43 2.14 -16.10 5.05
C LYS A 43 3.18 -15.92 3.94
N ASP A 44 2.71 -15.65 2.72
CA ASP A 44 3.56 -15.52 1.54
C ASP A 44 3.96 -14.07 1.27
N THR A 45 3.43 -13.12 2.08
CA THR A 45 3.80 -11.71 2.06
C THR A 45 4.60 -11.37 3.30
N PHE A 46 5.90 -11.12 3.13
CA PHE A 46 6.82 -10.86 4.25
C PHE A 46 8.05 -10.07 3.80
N VAL A 47 8.78 -9.58 4.79
CA VAL A 47 10.10 -8.96 4.60
C VAL A 47 11.17 -9.87 5.21
N THR A 48 12.24 -10.10 4.48
CA THR A 48 13.42 -10.84 4.92
C THR A 48 14.69 -10.13 4.47
N LEU A 49 15.84 -10.69 4.76
CA LEU A 49 17.13 -10.20 4.27
C LEU A 49 17.55 -10.98 3.01
N ASP A 50 18.08 -10.26 2.03
CA ASP A 50 18.64 -10.91 0.84
C ASP A 50 20.07 -11.40 1.15
N PRO A 51 20.35 -12.71 1.06
CA PRO A 51 21.68 -13.24 1.39
C PRO A 51 22.75 -12.88 0.36
N ASN A 52 22.36 -12.45 -0.84
CA ASN A 52 23.26 -12.23 -1.96
C ASN A 52 23.52 -10.74 -2.26
N VAL A 53 22.68 -9.86 -1.73
CA VAL A 53 22.77 -8.40 -1.98
C VAL A 53 23.05 -7.67 -0.70
N HIS A 54 24.10 -6.85 -0.71
CA HIS A 54 24.53 -6.08 0.47
C HIS A 54 24.55 -4.58 0.12
N ASP A 55 24.32 -3.77 1.12
CA ASP A 55 24.47 -2.32 1.02
C ASP A 55 25.96 -1.89 1.01
N GLN A 56 26.19 -0.57 0.93
CA GLN A 56 27.55 -0.01 0.94
C GLN A 56 28.33 -0.25 2.23
N PHE A 57 27.67 -0.69 3.31
CA PHE A 57 28.27 -1.00 4.61
C PHE A 57 28.46 -2.50 4.83
N GLY A 58 28.08 -3.33 3.89
CA GLY A 58 28.18 -4.78 3.96
C GLY A 58 27.02 -5.48 4.67
N PHE A 59 25.92 -4.78 4.98
CA PHE A 59 24.73 -5.39 5.55
C PHE A 59 23.80 -5.94 4.47
N PRO A 60 23.20 -7.12 4.66
CA PRO A 60 22.18 -7.64 3.74
C PRO A 60 21.01 -6.66 3.59
N VAL A 61 20.59 -6.41 2.36
CA VAL A 61 19.44 -5.53 2.09
C VAL A 61 18.12 -6.20 2.37
N ALA A 62 17.08 -5.42 2.64
CA ALA A 62 15.71 -5.94 2.79
C ALA A 62 15.20 -6.51 1.46
N LYS A 63 14.65 -7.72 1.51
CA LYS A 63 13.94 -8.38 0.43
C LYS A 63 12.47 -8.46 0.77
N ILE A 64 11.65 -7.80 -0.02
CA ILE A 64 10.19 -7.76 0.14
C ILE A 64 9.59 -8.79 -0.80
N GLN A 65 8.82 -9.72 -0.26
CA GLN A 65 7.98 -10.63 -1.02
C GLN A 65 6.52 -10.23 -0.81
N SER A 66 5.79 -10.11 -1.92
CA SER A 66 4.36 -9.81 -1.91
C SER A 66 3.60 -10.83 -2.75
N PHE A 67 2.49 -11.31 -2.22
CA PHE A 67 1.65 -12.32 -2.87
C PHE A 67 0.18 -11.90 -2.77
N LEU A 68 -0.47 -11.78 -3.92
CA LEU A 68 -1.91 -11.55 -4.02
C LEU A 68 -2.62 -12.91 -4.10
N GLY A 69 -3.52 -13.13 -3.16
CA GLY A 69 -4.35 -14.34 -3.14
C GLY A 69 -5.58 -14.22 -4.04
N GLU A 70 -6.35 -15.28 -4.11
CA GLU A 70 -7.59 -15.32 -4.90
C GLU A 70 -8.63 -14.26 -4.45
N PRO A 71 -8.82 -13.99 -3.14
CA PRO A 71 -9.74 -12.93 -2.69
C PRO A 71 -9.36 -11.55 -3.21
N GLU A 72 -8.07 -11.19 -3.17
CA GLU A 72 -7.56 -9.91 -3.67
C GLU A 72 -7.75 -9.80 -5.18
N LEU A 73 -7.44 -10.85 -5.94
CA LEU A 73 -7.59 -10.86 -7.39
C LEU A 73 -9.05 -10.68 -7.81
N LYS A 74 -10.00 -11.36 -7.14
CA LYS A 74 -11.44 -11.17 -7.37
C LYS A 74 -11.91 -9.75 -7.04
N THR A 75 -11.37 -9.18 -5.97
CA THR A 75 -11.70 -7.80 -5.58
C THR A 75 -11.17 -6.79 -6.59
N LEU A 76 -9.95 -6.97 -7.07
CA LEU A 76 -9.36 -6.12 -8.12
C LEU A 76 -10.16 -6.19 -9.42
N GLU A 77 -10.54 -7.38 -9.86
CA GLU A 77 -11.37 -7.58 -11.04
C GLU A 77 -12.75 -6.91 -10.87
N PHE A 78 -13.40 -7.11 -9.73
CA PHE A 78 -14.67 -6.45 -9.43
C PHE A 78 -14.56 -4.93 -9.48
N MET A 79 -13.53 -4.35 -8.84
CA MET A 79 -13.32 -2.89 -8.82
C MET A 79 -13.05 -2.35 -10.22
N SER A 80 -12.24 -3.04 -11.02
CA SER A 80 -11.94 -2.65 -12.40
C SER A 80 -13.21 -2.62 -13.26
N ASN A 81 -14.03 -3.65 -13.15
CA ASN A 81 -15.31 -3.73 -13.87
C ASN A 81 -16.29 -2.64 -13.41
N LYS A 82 -16.39 -2.37 -12.10
CA LYS A 82 -17.24 -1.30 -11.58
C LYS A 82 -16.75 0.09 -11.96
N SER A 83 -15.45 0.32 -11.99
CA SER A 83 -14.88 1.57 -12.47
C SER A 83 -15.23 1.82 -13.95
N LYS A 84 -15.14 0.78 -14.76
CA LYS A 84 -15.55 0.83 -16.17
C LYS A 84 -17.05 1.16 -16.32
N GLU A 85 -17.94 0.44 -15.60
CA GLU A 85 -19.39 0.71 -15.61
C GLU A 85 -19.72 2.17 -15.22
N ILE A 86 -19.03 2.72 -14.21
CA ILE A 86 -19.19 4.13 -13.78
C ILE A 86 -18.78 5.08 -14.90
N LEU A 87 -17.67 4.84 -15.55
CA LEU A 87 -17.20 5.67 -16.66
C LEU A 87 -18.19 5.63 -17.82
N GLU A 88 -18.65 4.45 -18.23
CA GLU A 88 -19.66 4.27 -19.28
C GLU A 88 -20.98 4.98 -18.94
N ALA A 89 -21.47 4.82 -17.72
CA ALA A 89 -22.68 5.50 -17.25
C ALA A 89 -22.53 7.02 -17.17
N SER A 90 -21.31 7.51 -16.97
CA SER A 90 -20.98 8.93 -16.96
C SER A 90 -20.84 9.54 -18.37
N GLY A 91 -20.99 8.73 -19.41
CA GLY A 91 -20.92 9.19 -20.82
C GLY A 91 -19.51 9.20 -21.38
N ALA A 92 -18.58 8.42 -20.81
CA ALA A 92 -17.27 8.21 -21.43
C ALA A 92 -17.42 7.59 -22.81
N LYS A 93 -16.76 8.17 -23.79
CA LYS A 93 -16.83 7.75 -25.19
C LYS A 93 -15.86 6.61 -25.50
N GLU A 94 -14.80 6.53 -24.72
CA GLU A 94 -13.71 5.58 -24.91
C GLU A 94 -13.14 5.20 -23.53
N ILE A 95 -12.86 3.92 -23.34
CA ILE A 95 -12.12 3.40 -22.20
C ILE A 95 -10.68 3.12 -22.68
N VAL A 96 -9.76 3.98 -22.27
CA VAL A 96 -8.36 3.95 -22.72
C VAL A 96 -7.59 2.83 -22.04
N GLU A 97 -7.82 2.61 -20.75
CA GLU A 97 -7.07 1.64 -19.96
C GLU A 97 -7.94 1.07 -18.83
N VAL A 98 -7.80 -0.22 -18.60
CA VAL A 98 -8.32 -0.90 -17.41
C VAL A 98 -7.16 -1.67 -16.79
N VAL A 99 -6.69 -1.22 -15.62
CA VAL A 99 -5.54 -1.80 -14.92
C VAL A 99 -5.82 -2.02 -13.46
N SER A 100 -5.08 -2.91 -12.85
CA SER A 100 -5.10 -3.18 -11.42
C SER A 100 -3.67 -3.20 -10.84
N SER A 101 -3.55 -3.33 -9.51
CA SER A 101 -2.26 -3.55 -8.86
C SER A 101 -1.59 -4.88 -9.25
N TYR A 102 -2.32 -5.79 -9.89
CA TYR A 102 -1.75 -6.99 -10.47
C TYR A 102 -0.92 -6.68 -11.73
N ASP A 103 -1.41 -5.75 -12.56
CA ASP A 103 -0.73 -5.34 -13.80
C ASP A 103 0.46 -4.42 -13.51
N PHE A 104 0.28 -3.51 -12.56
CA PHE A 104 1.33 -2.60 -12.08
C PHE A 104 1.46 -2.71 -10.58
N PHE A 105 2.55 -3.31 -10.11
CA PHE A 105 2.81 -3.34 -8.68
C PHE A 105 2.80 -1.93 -8.10
N SER A 106 1.84 -1.67 -7.26
CA SER A 106 1.70 -0.42 -6.52
C SER A 106 1.36 -0.74 -5.08
N ALA A 107 2.24 -0.42 -4.17
CA ALA A 107 2.05 -0.62 -2.75
C ALA A 107 2.26 0.71 -2.02
N THR A 108 1.16 1.30 -1.62
CA THR A 108 1.12 2.40 -0.65
C THR A 108 0.32 1.91 0.55
N HIS A 109 0.44 2.57 1.70
CA HIS A 109 -0.24 2.14 2.92
C HIS A 109 0.13 0.70 3.32
N VAL A 110 1.43 0.43 3.43
CA VAL A 110 1.94 -0.90 3.82
C VAL A 110 1.84 -1.11 5.33
N PHE A 111 1.49 -2.35 5.74
CA PHE A 111 1.15 -2.69 7.11
C PHE A 111 1.71 -4.05 7.52
N GLY A 112 1.73 -4.33 8.84
CA GLY A 112 1.71 -5.67 9.38
C GLY A 112 3.05 -6.39 9.50
N THR A 113 4.17 -5.78 9.14
CA THR A 113 5.49 -6.44 9.27
C THR A 113 5.93 -6.65 10.72
N CYS A 114 5.33 -5.89 11.68
CA CYS A 114 5.49 -6.04 13.13
C CYS A 114 4.13 -6.17 13.81
N ARG A 115 3.22 -6.95 13.22
CA ARG A 115 1.81 -7.00 13.63
C ARG A 115 1.61 -7.22 15.12
N MET A 116 0.60 -6.54 15.66
CA MET A 116 0.16 -6.62 17.04
C MET A 116 -0.64 -7.90 17.29
N GLY A 117 -0.46 -8.50 18.47
CA GLY A 117 -1.24 -9.63 18.93
C GLY A 117 -0.92 -10.01 20.36
N ASN A 118 -1.65 -10.99 20.90
CA ASN A 118 -1.49 -11.45 22.27
C ASN A 118 -0.53 -12.66 22.39
N ASP A 119 -0.16 -13.25 21.27
CA ASP A 119 0.65 -14.44 21.18
C ASP A 119 1.96 -14.12 20.49
N ASP A 120 3.09 -14.36 21.13
CA ASP A 120 4.43 -14.07 20.67
C ASP A 120 4.90 -14.99 19.52
N GLU A 121 4.25 -16.14 19.33
CA GLU A 121 4.51 -17.02 18.17
C GLU A 121 3.88 -16.47 16.87
N THR A 122 2.85 -15.64 16.99
CA THR A 122 2.06 -15.16 15.84
C THR A 122 2.06 -13.65 15.68
N SER A 123 2.69 -12.90 16.60
CA SER A 123 2.79 -11.44 16.57
C SER A 123 4.16 -10.95 17.03
N VAL A 124 4.50 -9.72 16.65
CA VAL A 124 5.79 -9.10 17.01
C VAL A 124 5.64 -8.21 18.25
N VAL A 125 4.54 -7.49 18.34
CA VAL A 125 4.25 -6.59 19.47
C VAL A 125 2.94 -6.96 20.16
N ASN A 126 2.86 -6.65 21.46
CA ASN A 126 1.64 -6.81 22.22
C ASN A 126 0.66 -5.63 22.06
N SER A 127 -0.46 -5.66 22.74
CA SER A 127 -1.49 -4.61 22.71
C SER A 127 -1.02 -3.22 23.17
N SER A 128 0.14 -3.12 23.81
CA SER A 128 0.79 -1.87 24.20
C SER A 128 1.88 -1.44 23.20
N GLN A 129 1.95 -2.09 22.05
CA GLN A 129 2.95 -1.86 20.99
C GLN A 129 4.40 -2.18 21.41
N ARG A 130 4.57 -2.96 22.46
CA ARG A 130 5.85 -3.40 22.98
C ARG A 130 6.24 -4.71 22.35
N VAL A 131 7.49 -4.82 21.89
CA VAL A 131 8.00 -6.06 21.29
C VAL A 131 8.01 -7.18 22.32
N HIS A 132 7.47 -8.35 21.94
CA HIS A 132 7.51 -9.53 22.79
C HIS A 132 8.96 -9.90 23.14
N GLY A 133 9.22 -10.17 24.42
CA GLY A 133 10.56 -10.51 24.92
C GLY A 133 11.56 -9.34 25.04
N ILE A 134 11.22 -8.12 24.53
CA ILE A 134 12.09 -6.94 24.61
C ILE A 134 11.33 -5.78 25.26
N PRO A 135 11.32 -5.70 26.60
CA PRO A 135 10.42 -4.81 27.33
C PRO A 135 10.66 -3.32 27.13
N ASN A 136 11.82 -2.90 26.66
CA ASN A 136 12.18 -1.51 26.40
C ASN A 136 12.11 -1.10 24.91
N LEU A 137 11.55 -1.95 24.04
CA LEU A 137 11.40 -1.65 22.61
C LEU A 137 9.90 -1.55 22.25
N LEU A 138 9.53 -0.41 21.66
CA LEU A 138 8.19 -0.14 21.15
C LEU A 138 8.25 0.12 19.65
N VAL A 139 7.18 -0.28 18.94
CA VAL A 139 6.96 0.03 17.52
C VAL A 139 5.67 0.83 17.41
N THR A 140 5.72 2.02 16.78
CA THR A 140 4.62 2.99 16.79
C THR A 140 4.23 3.48 15.39
N ASP A 141 4.34 2.62 14.40
CA ASP A 141 3.97 2.91 13.01
C ASP A 141 2.95 1.87 12.48
N ALA A 142 2.63 1.94 11.19
CA ALA A 142 1.65 1.05 10.56
C ALA A 142 2.08 -0.43 10.53
N SER A 143 3.34 -0.75 10.77
CA SER A 143 3.81 -2.14 10.81
C SER A 143 3.13 -2.97 11.91
N VAL A 144 2.59 -2.32 12.95
CA VAL A 144 1.88 -2.99 14.04
C VAL A 144 0.44 -3.39 13.70
N PHE A 145 -0.11 -2.95 12.58
CA PHE A 145 -1.50 -3.25 12.22
C PHE A 145 -1.64 -4.73 11.88
N PRO A 146 -2.65 -5.42 12.43
CA PRO A 146 -2.93 -6.82 12.06
C PRO A 146 -3.54 -6.96 10.67
N THR A 147 -4.17 -5.90 10.16
CA THR A 147 -4.83 -5.83 8.84
C THR A 147 -4.86 -4.39 8.35
N SER A 148 -5.04 -4.18 7.04
CA SER A 148 -5.12 -2.84 6.43
C SER A 148 -6.44 -2.11 6.68
N GLY A 149 -7.48 -2.81 7.13
CA GLY A 149 -8.76 -2.20 7.50
C GLY A 149 -9.57 -1.63 6.33
N GLY A 150 -9.38 -2.13 5.11
CA GLY A 150 -10.21 -1.76 3.95
C GLY A 150 -9.60 -0.71 3.00
N GLY A 151 -8.32 -0.40 3.14
CA GLY A 151 -7.61 0.47 2.19
C GLY A 151 -7.68 1.97 2.49
N GLU A 152 -8.25 2.37 3.61
CA GLU A 152 -8.26 3.78 4.06
C GLU A 152 -6.85 4.26 4.44
N ALA A 153 -6.64 5.58 4.35
CA ALA A 153 -5.37 6.19 4.75
C ALA A 153 -5.08 5.95 6.25
N PRO A 154 -3.93 5.40 6.63
CA PRO A 154 -3.69 4.93 8.00
C PRO A 154 -3.26 6.02 8.98
N SER A 155 -2.97 7.24 8.51
CA SER A 155 -2.27 8.28 9.29
C SER A 155 -2.93 8.56 10.63
N LEU A 156 -4.24 8.79 10.66
CA LEU A 156 -4.96 9.12 11.90
C LEU A 156 -4.93 7.94 12.91
N THR A 157 -5.01 6.70 12.42
CA THR A 157 -4.93 5.51 13.27
C THR A 157 -3.51 5.33 13.82
N ILE A 158 -2.48 5.59 13.00
CA ILE A 158 -1.07 5.58 13.44
C ILE A 158 -0.86 6.59 14.56
N GLU A 159 -1.32 7.82 14.37
CA GLU A 159 -1.20 8.89 15.36
C GLU A 159 -1.91 8.53 16.67
N ALA A 160 -3.14 8.03 16.59
CA ALA A 160 -3.91 7.62 17.76
C ALA A 160 -3.23 6.48 18.55
N LEU A 161 -2.71 5.47 17.84
CA LEU A 161 -1.98 4.37 18.45
C LEU A 161 -0.65 4.81 19.06
N SER A 162 0.08 5.72 18.41
CA SER A 162 1.34 6.28 18.90
C SER A 162 1.12 7.10 20.18
N LEU A 163 0.10 7.95 20.21
CA LEU A 163 -0.31 8.68 21.43
C LEU A 163 -0.69 7.73 22.57
N ARG A 164 -1.46 6.69 22.26
CA ARG A 164 -1.83 5.67 23.25
C ARG A 164 -0.59 4.95 23.82
N ALA A 165 0.37 4.58 22.98
CA ALA A 165 1.61 3.95 23.43
C ALA A 165 2.43 4.89 24.32
N ALA A 166 2.54 6.16 23.97
CA ALA A 166 3.20 7.18 24.77
C ALA A 166 2.53 7.37 26.14
N ASP A 167 1.20 7.44 26.18
CA ASP A 167 0.45 7.55 27.43
C ASP A 167 0.65 6.35 28.36
N LEU A 168 0.69 5.14 27.79
CA LEU A 168 0.96 3.93 28.55
C LEU A 168 2.37 3.92 29.13
N LEU A 169 3.36 4.30 28.31
CA LEU A 169 4.75 4.41 28.73
C LEU A 169 4.92 5.45 29.86
N LEU A 170 4.31 6.63 29.71
CA LEU A 170 4.34 7.67 30.75
C LEU A 170 3.72 7.22 32.07
N LYS A 171 2.65 6.41 32.03
CA LYS A 171 2.02 5.85 33.23
C LYS A 171 2.93 4.83 33.94
N GLU A 172 3.71 4.06 33.17
CA GLU A 172 4.70 3.12 33.71
C GLU A 172 5.87 3.88 34.37
N LEU A 173 6.45 4.85 33.69
CA LEU A 173 7.57 5.65 34.20
C LEU A 173 7.23 6.46 35.48
N LYS A 174 5.97 6.81 35.68
CA LYS A 174 5.53 7.51 36.89
C LYS A 174 5.30 6.58 38.10
N LYS A 175 5.29 5.27 37.88
CA LYS A 175 5.07 4.29 38.95
C LYS A 175 6.37 3.70 39.51
N GLY A 176 7.47 3.84 38.80
CA GLY A 176 8.81 3.43 39.24
C GLY A 176 9.58 4.60 39.77
#